data_5ea6479a5893c6395711b36289c00785
#
_entry.id   5ea6479a5893c6395711b36289c00785
#
_cell.length_a   1.000
_cell.length_b   1.000
_cell.length_c   1.000
_cell.angle_alpha   90.00
_cell.angle_beta   90.00
_cell.angle_gamma   90.00
#
_symmetry.space_group_name_H-M   'P 1'
#
loop_
_entity.id
_entity.type
_entity.pdbx_description
1 polymer ?
#
loop_
_entity_poly.entity_id
_entity_poly.type
_entity_poly.pdbx_seq_one_letter_code
_entity_poly.pdbx_strand_id
1 'polypeptide(L)'
;VVVLLSQSNLLDRLPVVGEPIRGCPRLNVLCLDSEWERIAGCSGENPVRQSEPENLAYVIYTSGSTGNPKGCQVTQSNVTRLFATTEGLYNFNHRDVWTLFHSYAFDFSVWEIWGALFYGAKLVVVPYLTSRNPEAFYHLLIEQDVTVLNQTPSAFKQLIEVDNRSDELSLRFVIFGGEALDFTALQPWFARHGDRRPQLV
;
A
#
# COMPACT_ATOMS: atom_id res chain seq x y z
N VAL A 1 -10.27 9.80 -17.18
CA VAL A 1 -8.99 10.23 -16.58
C VAL A 1 -8.66 11.60 -17.12
N VAL A 2 -8.34 12.55 -16.25
CA VAL A 2 -8.07 13.95 -16.62
C VAL A 2 -6.57 14.25 -16.55
N VAL A 3 -5.85 13.60 -15.63
CA VAL A 3 -4.42 13.77 -15.42
C VAL A 3 -3.75 12.40 -15.31
N LEU A 4 -2.61 12.24 -15.97
CA LEU A 4 -1.71 11.11 -15.82
C LEU A 4 -0.43 11.57 -15.14
N LEU A 5 -0.13 11.00 -13.97
CA LEU A 5 1.15 11.20 -13.29
C LEU A 5 2.15 10.18 -13.83
N SER A 6 3.32 10.63 -14.22
CA SER A 6 4.35 9.79 -14.83
C SER A 6 5.76 10.26 -14.44
N GLN A 7 6.75 9.62 -15.01
CA GLN A 7 8.16 10.04 -15.00
C GLN A 7 8.62 10.23 -16.44
N SER A 8 9.59 11.13 -16.66
CA SER A 8 10.08 11.49 -18.00
C SER A 8 10.56 10.29 -18.79
N ASN A 9 11.25 9.34 -18.13
CA ASN A 9 11.77 8.12 -18.76
C ASN A 9 10.70 7.08 -19.15
N LEU A 10 9.45 7.30 -18.77
CA LEU A 10 8.31 6.41 -19.06
C LEU A 10 7.43 6.93 -20.21
N LEU A 11 7.62 8.17 -20.63
CA LEU A 11 6.76 8.80 -21.64
C LEU A 11 6.70 8.02 -22.95
N ASP A 12 7.83 7.52 -23.44
CA ASP A 12 7.91 6.76 -24.68
C ASP A 12 7.22 5.38 -24.59
N ARG A 13 6.91 4.92 -23.39
CA ARG A 13 6.21 3.65 -23.14
C ARG A 13 4.70 3.80 -23.02
N LEU A 14 4.23 5.05 -22.96
CA LEU A 14 2.81 5.33 -22.81
C LEU A 14 2.11 5.26 -24.17
N PRO A 15 1.10 4.41 -24.35
CA PRO A 15 0.37 4.29 -25.63
C PRO A 15 -0.45 5.53 -25.98
N VAL A 16 -0.39 6.56 -25.14
CA VAL A 16 -1.32 7.71 -25.12
C VAL A 16 -0.68 9.03 -25.54
N VAL A 17 0.65 9.08 -25.66
CA VAL A 17 1.36 10.31 -26.02
C VAL A 17 1.37 10.42 -27.54
N GLY A 18 0.35 11.08 -28.11
CA GLY A 18 0.29 11.39 -29.54
C GLY A 18 -1.08 11.22 -30.20
N GLU A 19 -1.94 10.35 -29.72
CA GLU A 19 -3.28 10.18 -30.31
C GLU A 19 -4.40 10.41 -29.26
N PRO A 20 -5.49 11.13 -29.63
CA PRO A 20 -6.63 11.27 -28.73
C PRO A 20 -7.31 9.90 -28.56
N ILE A 21 -7.36 9.40 -27.32
CA ILE A 21 -8.19 8.25 -26.98
C ILE A 21 -9.64 8.60 -27.32
N ARG A 22 -10.29 7.83 -28.16
CA ARG A 22 -11.69 8.05 -28.56
C ARG A 22 -12.56 8.23 -27.33
N GLY A 23 -13.17 9.41 -27.19
CA GLY A 23 -14.10 9.74 -26.11
C GLY A 23 -13.47 10.22 -24.79
N CYS A 24 -12.16 10.39 -24.70
CA CYS A 24 -11.51 11.01 -23.53
C CYS A 24 -11.19 12.48 -23.79
N PRO A 25 -11.43 13.38 -22.83
CA PRO A 25 -10.89 14.72 -22.87
C PRO A 25 -9.35 14.65 -22.92
N ARG A 26 -8.72 15.70 -23.45
CA ARG A 26 -7.27 15.79 -23.60
C ARG A 26 -6.56 15.35 -22.30
N LEU A 27 -5.81 14.26 -22.35
CA LEU A 27 -5.08 13.75 -21.21
C LEU A 27 -3.92 14.70 -20.88
N ASN A 28 -3.93 15.25 -19.68
CA ASN A 28 -2.80 16.03 -19.18
C ASN A 28 -1.79 15.07 -18.54
N VAL A 29 -0.59 14.99 -19.09
CA VAL A 29 0.51 14.23 -18.48
C VAL A 29 1.33 15.18 -17.63
N LEU A 30 1.63 14.78 -16.40
CA LEU A 30 2.49 15.50 -15.47
C LEU A 30 3.63 14.58 -15.04
N CYS A 31 4.87 14.95 -15.37
CA CYS A 31 6.07 14.21 -14.98
C CYS A 31 6.55 14.68 -13.61
N LEU A 32 6.47 13.79 -12.62
CA LEU A 32 6.80 14.11 -11.22
C LEU A 32 8.28 14.44 -11.01
N ASP A 33 9.17 13.89 -11.84
CA ASP A 33 10.62 14.08 -11.78
C ASP A 33 11.10 15.38 -12.43
N SER A 34 10.43 15.84 -13.48
CA SER A 34 10.87 17.03 -14.25
C SER A 34 9.95 18.25 -14.08
N GLU A 35 8.72 18.08 -13.60
CA GLU A 35 7.74 19.16 -13.47
C GLU A 35 7.33 19.40 -11.99
N TRP A 36 8.17 19.00 -11.04
CA TRP A 36 7.86 19.16 -9.62
C TRP A 36 7.56 20.62 -9.21
N GLU A 37 8.19 21.59 -9.82
CA GLU A 37 7.96 23.03 -9.54
C GLU A 37 6.50 23.43 -9.79
N ARG A 38 5.82 22.81 -10.75
CA ARG A 38 4.38 23.07 -11.00
C ARG A 38 3.52 22.57 -9.84
N ILE A 39 3.92 21.49 -9.19
CA ILE A 39 3.24 20.93 -8.02
C ILE A 39 3.57 21.78 -6.78
N ALA A 40 4.83 22.11 -6.59
CA ALA A 40 5.30 22.93 -5.48
C ALA A 40 4.68 24.35 -5.46
N GLY A 41 4.29 24.86 -6.63
CA GLY A 41 3.58 26.14 -6.76
C GLY A 41 2.08 26.09 -6.44
N CYS A 42 1.51 24.89 -6.20
CA CYS A 42 0.12 24.77 -5.82
C CYS A 42 -0.10 25.11 -4.34
N SER A 43 -1.33 25.51 -3.98
CA SER A 43 -1.69 25.75 -2.58
C SER A 43 -1.52 24.47 -1.74
N GLY A 44 -0.89 24.59 -0.57
CA GLY A 44 -0.81 23.52 0.43
C GLY A 44 -2.05 23.40 1.32
N GLU A 45 -3.04 24.26 1.14
CA GLU A 45 -4.28 24.23 1.89
C GLU A 45 -5.17 23.06 1.45
N ASN A 46 -5.99 22.56 2.37
CA ASN A 46 -6.96 21.51 2.04
C ASN A 46 -7.90 21.99 0.93
N PRO A 47 -8.08 21.19 -0.14
CA PRO A 47 -9.02 21.57 -1.20
C PRO A 47 -10.46 21.57 -0.68
N VAL A 48 -11.29 22.42 -1.28
CA VAL A 48 -12.74 22.40 -1.02
C VAL A 48 -13.27 21.02 -1.41
N ARG A 49 -14.01 20.39 -0.51
CA ARG A 49 -14.61 19.08 -0.76
C ARG A 49 -15.54 19.13 -1.95
N GLN A 50 -15.24 18.36 -2.97
CA GLN A 50 -16.03 18.20 -4.20
C GLN A 50 -16.48 16.76 -4.43
N SER A 51 -16.10 15.84 -3.56
CA SER A 51 -16.40 14.42 -3.69
C SER A 51 -17.49 13.99 -2.74
N GLU A 52 -18.38 13.12 -3.22
CA GLU A 52 -19.42 12.46 -2.46
C GLU A 52 -19.03 11.02 -2.14
N PRO A 53 -19.65 10.38 -1.12
CA PRO A 53 -19.32 9.02 -0.71
C PRO A 53 -19.42 7.97 -1.84
N GLU A 54 -20.30 8.20 -2.81
CA GLU A 54 -20.55 7.34 -3.97
C GLU A 54 -19.54 7.54 -5.10
N ASN A 55 -18.73 8.60 -5.05
CA ASN A 55 -17.68 8.82 -6.05
C ASN A 55 -16.59 7.75 -5.91
N LEU A 56 -15.96 7.42 -7.03
CA LEU A 56 -14.86 6.47 -7.05
C LEU A 56 -13.67 7.00 -6.22
N ALA A 57 -13.14 6.13 -5.35
CA ALA A 57 -11.86 6.34 -4.70
C ALA A 57 -10.72 5.85 -5.62
N TYR A 58 -10.89 4.65 -6.19
CA TYR A 58 -9.90 4.07 -7.11
C TYR A 58 -10.52 3.00 -8.01
N VAL A 59 -9.75 2.62 -9.03
CA VAL A 59 -10.02 1.46 -9.90
C VAL A 59 -8.76 0.62 -9.96
N ILE A 60 -8.86 -0.63 -9.57
CA ILE A 60 -7.77 -1.62 -9.74
C ILE A 60 -8.20 -2.68 -10.73
N TYR A 61 -7.32 -2.99 -11.70
CA TYR A 61 -7.57 -4.02 -12.68
C TYR A 61 -7.10 -5.38 -12.18
N THR A 62 -7.98 -6.37 -12.31
CA THR A 62 -7.67 -7.77 -12.02
C THR A 62 -7.66 -8.59 -13.31
N SER A 63 -6.91 -9.71 -13.32
CA SER A 63 -6.95 -10.67 -14.42
C SER A 63 -8.34 -11.29 -14.49
N GLY A 64 -9.11 -10.95 -15.52
CA GLY A 64 -10.45 -11.52 -15.70
C GLY A 64 -10.37 -13.00 -16.09
N SER A 65 -11.32 -13.82 -15.61
CA SER A 65 -11.46 -15.24 -15.96
C SER A 65 -11.64 -15.50 -17.47
N THR A 66 -11.99 -14.46 -18.24
CA THR A 66 -12.16 -14.49 -19.71
C THR A 66 -10.91 -14.01 -20.46
N GLY A 67 -9.78 -13.78 -19.77
CA GLY A 67 -8.54 -13.27 -20.35
C GLY A 67 -8.47 -11.75 -20.51
N ASN A 68 -9.60 -11.05 -20.43
CA ASN A 68 -9.62 -9.59 -20.47
C ASN A 68 -9.56 -9.01 -19.04
N PRO A 69 -8.68 -8.04 -18.76
CA PRO A 69 -8.63 -7.38 -17.46
C PRO A 69 -9.96 -6.69 -17.12
N LYS A 70 -10.39 -6.84 -15.88
CA LYS A 70 -11.61 -6.20 -15.35
C LYS A 70 -11.24 -5.14 -14.33
N GLY A 71 -11.73 -3.90 -14.52
CA GLY A 71 -11.56 -2.80 -13.57
C GLY A 71 -12.55 -2.92 -12.42
N CYS A 72 -12.05 -3.23 -11.22
CA CYS A 72 -12.84 -3.19 -10.00
C CYS A 72 -12.94 -1.73 -9.53
N GLN A 73 -14.17 -1.23 -9.49
CA GLN A 73 -14.47 0.14 -9.06
C GLN A 73 -14.81 0.16 -7.58
N VAL A 74 -14.07 0.94 -6.80
CA VAL A 74 -14.27 1.08 -5.36
C VAL A 74 -14.58 2.53 -5.04
N THR A 75 -15.69 2.75 -4.30
CA THR A 75 -16.15 4.08 -3.91
C THR A 75 -15.46 4.55 -2.62
N GLN A 76 -15.58 5.86 -2.33
CA GLN A 76 -15.07 6.43 -1.09
C GLN A 76 -15.76 5.84 0.14
N SER A 77 -17.07 5.59 0.06
CA SER A 77 -17.82 4.93 1.13
C SER A 77 -17.35 3.49 1.40
N ASN A 78 -16.89 2.76 0.37
CA ASN A 78 -16.32 1.41 0.57
C ASN A 78 -15.03 1.49 1.39
N VAL A 79 -14.13 2.43 1.06
CA VAL A 79 -12.86 2.61 1.77
C VAL A 79 -13.11 3.04 3.22
N THR A 80 -13.91 4.08 3.43
CA THR A 80 -14.18 4.57 4.80
C THR A 80 -14.88 3.54 5.67
N ARG A 81 -15.83 2.77 5.10
CA ARG A 81 -16.50 1.68 5.80
C ARG A 81 -15.51 0.60 6.26
N LEU A 82 -14.53 0.23 5.44
CA LEU A 82 -13.52 -0.77 5.79
C LEU A 82 -12.82 -0.38 7.10
N PHE A 83 -12.33 0.85 7.21
CA PHE A 83 -11.63 1.31 8.40
C PHE A 83 -12.56 1.51 9.60
N ALA A 84 -13.76 2.04 9.38
CA ALA A 84 -14.76 2.18 10.46
C ALA A 84 -15.15 0.85 11.09
N THR A 85 -15.29 -0.21 10.28
CA THR A 85 -15.67 -1.54 10.79
C THR A 85 -14.51 -2.28 11.48
N THR A 86 -13.28 -1.95 11.16
CA THR A 86 -12.08 -2.58 11.72
C THR A 86 -11.45 -1.79 12.86
N GLU A 87 -11.92 -0.56 13.13
CA GLU A 87 -11.36 0.32 14.16
C GLU A 87 -11.29 -0.34 15.54
N GLY A 88 -12.38 -0.98 15.98
CA GLY A 88 -12.44 -1.66 17.27
C GLY A 88 -11.52 -2.89 17.39
N LEU A 89 -11.06 -3.46 16.28
CA LEU A 89 -10.17 -4.62 16.26
C LEU A 89 -8.70 -4.21 16.43
N TYR A 90 -8.29 -3.12 15.79
CA TYR A 90 -6.87 -2.75 15.69
C TYR A 90 -6.49 -1.54 16.55
N ASN A 91 -7.41 -0.61 16.81
CA ASN A 91 -7.12 0.64 17.52
C ASN A 91 -5.88 1.35 16.95
N PHE A 92 -5.86 1.54 15.63
CA PHE A 92 -4.80 2.27 14.94
C PHE A 92 -4.76 3.73 15.38
N ASN A 93 -3.59 4.34 15.37
CA ASN A 93 -3.44 5.72 15.79
C ASN A 93 -2.22 6.39 15.15
N HIS A 94 -2.06 7.69 15.40
CA HIS A 94 -0.99 8.52 14.83
C HIS A 94 0.45 8.11 15.20
N ARG A 95 0.63 7.20 16.14
CA ARG A 95 1.96 6.67 16.54
C ARG A 95 2.32 5.42 15.74
N ASP A 96 1.38 4.87 14.97
CA ASP A 96 1.67 3.70 14.16
C ASP A 96 2.59 4.06 13.00
N VAL A 97 3.40 3.09 12.62
CA VAL A 97 4.28 3.15 11.46
C VAL A 97 3.93 1.99 10.56
N TRP A 98 3.46 2.32 9.37
CA TRP A 98 3.03 1.38 8.35
C TRP A 98 4.07 1.27 7.24
N THR A 99 4.11 0.14 6.55
CA THR A 99 4.87 -0.01 5.31
C THR A 99 3.95 0.01 4.11
N LEU A 100 4.33 0.72 3.03
CA LEU A 100 3.82 0.50 1.69
C LEU A 100 4.76 -0.50 1.00
N PHE A 101 4.48 -1.77 1.17
CA PHE A 101 5.26 -2.89 0.64
C PHE A 101 4.72 -3.38 -0.70
N HIS A 102 3.39 -3.41 -0.83
CA HIS A 102 2.73 -3.94 -2.00
C HIS A 102 2.65 -2.91 -3.13
N SER A 103 2.65 -3.40 -4.36
CA SER A 103 2.39 -2.55 -5.53
C SER A 103 1.03 -1.87 -5.39
N TYR A 104 0.96 -0.59 -5.75
CA TYR A 104 -0.32 0.16 -5.79
C TYR A 104 -1.31 -0.38 -6.84
N ALA A 105 -0.89 -1.29 -7.72
CA ALA A 105 -1.79 -2.05 -8.60
C ALA A 105 -2.46 -3.24 -7.91
N PHE A 106 -2.08 -3.55 -6.66
CA PHE A 106 -2.64 -4.60 -5.84
C PHE A 106 -3.45 -3.99 -4.68
N ASP A 107 -4.64 -4.48 -4.42
CA ASP A 107 -5.60 -3.88 -3.49
C ASP A 107 -5.12 -3.82 -2.03
N PHE A 108 -4.19 -4.69 -1.63
CA PHE A 108 -3.61 -4.63 -0.30
C PHE A 108 -2.86 -3.30 -0.05
N SER A 109 -2.31 -2.66 -1.08
CA SER A 109 -1.71 -1.34 -0.97
C SER A 109 -2.70 -0.26 -0.53
N VAL A 110 -3.98 -0.43 -0.85
CA VAL A 110 -5.05 0.48 -0.42
C VAL A 110 -5.19 0.46 1.10
N TRP A 111 -5.15 -0.74 1.69
CA TRP A 111 -5.13 -0.90 3.14
C TRP A 111 -3.90 -0.25 3.78
N GLU A 112 -2.71 -0.43 3.19
CA GLU A 112 -1.46 0.17 3.67
C GLU A 112 -1.49 1.70 3.63
N ILE A 113 -1.90 2.27 2.50
CA ILE A 113 -1.92 3.73 2.30
C ILE A 113 -2.97 4.39 3.20
N TRP A 114 -4.22 3.93 3.12
CA TRP A 114 -5.31 4.56 3.86
C TRP A 114 -5.24 4.28 5.36
N GLY A 115 -4.70 3.11 5.76
CA GLY A 115 -4.45 2.79 7.16
C GLY A 115 -3.50 3.79 7.82
N ALA A 116 -2.43 4.18 7.14
CA ALA A 116 -1.56 5.23 7.65
C ALA A 116 -2.23 6.62 7.63
N LEU A 117 -2.83 7.00 6.50
CA LEU A 117 -3.31 8.37 6.30
C LEU A 117 -4.54 8.71 7.15
N PHE A 118 -5.51 7.78 7.30
CA PHE A 118 -6.72 8.04 8.10
C PHE A 118 -6.44 8.26 9.59
N TYR A 119 -5.41 7.64 10.11
CA TYR A 119 -5.06 7.77 11.52
C TYR A 119 -3.92 8.77 11.79
N GLY A 120 -3.47 9.50 10.75
CA GLY A 120 -2.36 10.45 10.86
C GLY A 120 -1.03 9.77 11.22
N ALA A 121 -0.87 8.52 10.85
CA ALA A 121 0.28 7.68 11.10
C ALA A 121 1.38 7.88 10.04
N LYS A 122 2.57 7.33 10.29
CA LYS A 122 3.68 7.35 9.34
C LYS A 122 3.52 6.23 8.31
N LEU A 123 3.71 6.54 7.03
CA LEU A 123 3.81 5.56 5.95
C LEU A 123 5.24 5.50 5.43
N VAL A 124 5.88 4.35 5.55
CA VAL A 124 7.22 4.06 5.00
C VAL A 124 7.07 3.42 3.63
N VAL A 125 7.45 4.12 2.59
CA VAL A 125 7.47 3.57 1.22
C VAL A 125 8.68 2.64 1.08
N VAL A 126 8.43 1.35 0.90
CA VAL A 126 9.50 0.34 0.79
C VAL A 126 10.08 0.36 -0.62
N PRO A 127 11.40 0.61 -0.79
CA PRO A 127 12.03 0.55 -2.10
C PRO A 127 11.89 -0.83 -2.73
N TYR A 128 11.71 -0.88 -4.05
CA TYR A 128 11.50 -2.12 -4.79
C TYR A 128 12.56 -3.19 -4.50
N LEU A 129 13.84 -2.82 -4.51
CA LEU A 129 14.92 -3.77 -4.22
C LEU A 129 14.90 -4.27 -2.79
N THR A 130 14.52 -3.42 -1.84
CA THR A 130 14.36 -3.81 -0.43
C THR A 130 13.21 -4.81 -0.26
N SER A 131 12.08 -4.60 -0.96
CA SER A 131 10.95 -5.53 -0.89
C SER A 131 11.25 -6.93 -1.48
N ARG A 132 12.35 -7.08 -2.23
CA ARG A 132 12.82 -8.34 -2.81
C ARG A 132 13.97 -8.98 -2.04
N ASN A 133 14.42 -8.34 -0.97
CA ASN A 133 15.49 -8.84 -0.11
C ASN A 133 14.99 -8.91 1.34
N PRO A 134 14.67 -10.11 1.86
CA PRO A 134 14.13 -10.27 3.21
C PRO A 134 15.00 -9.67 4.31
N GLU A 135 16.34 -9.78 4.20
CA GLU A 135 17.28 -9.22 5.18
C GLU A 135 17.23 -7.69 5.19
N ALA A 136 17.30 -7.07 3.99
CA ALA A 136 17.21 -5.62 3.87
C ALA A 136 15.84 -5.09 4.34
N PHE A 137 14.77 -5.85 4.11
CA PHE A 137 13.44 -5.50 4.58
C PHE A 137 13.33 -5.64 6.10
N TYR A 138 13.88 -6.69 6.68
CA TYR A 138 13.94 -6.88 8.14
C TYR A 138 14.65 -5.71 8.83
N HIS A 139 15.80 -5.29 8.31
CA HIS A 139 16.51 -4.11 8.81
C HIS A 139 15.68 -2.82 8.68
N LEU A 140 14.97 -2.63 7.59
CA LEU A 140 14.06 -1.48 7.42
C LEU A 140 12.95 -1.48 8.48
N LEU A 141 12.38 -2.63 8.82
CA LEU A 141 11.36 -2.74 9.87
C LEU A 141 11.88 -2.23 11.22
N ILE A 142 13.12 -2.56 11.56
CA ILE A 142 13.79 -2.12 12.79
C ILE A 142 14.12 -0.63 12.74
N GLU A 143 14.82 -0.18 11.69
CA GLU A 143 15.24 1.21 11.54
C GLU A 143 14.09 2.22 11.56
N GLN A 144 12.94 1.80 11.05
CA GLN A 144 11.77 2.67 10.92
C GLN A 144 10.78 2.49 12.07
N ASP A 145 11.05 1.61 13.03
CA ASP A 145 10.14 1.27 14.15
C ASP A 145 8.75 0.87 13.66
N VAL A 146 8.67 0.01 12.63
CA VAL A 146 7.41 -0.39 12.00
C VAL A 146 6.52 -1.10 13.02
N THR A 147 5.26 -0.66 13.13
CA THR A 147 4.27 -1.23 14.08
C THR A 147 3.19 -2.05 13.39
N VAL A 148 2.88 -1.75 12.12
CA VAL A 148 1.86 -2.45 11.34
C VAL A 148 2.47 -2.96 10.05
N LEU A 149 2.59 -4.28 9.97
CA LEU A 149 3.16 -4.99 8.84
C LEU A 149 2.06 -5.75 8.11
N ASN A 150 1.98 -5.55 6.79
CA ASN A 150 1.07 -6.28 5.93
C ASN A 150 1.88 -7.16 4.98
N GLN A 151 1.58 -8.45 4.95
CA GLN A 151 2.35 -9.41 4.15
C GLN A 151 1.47 -10.52 3.57
N THR A 152 1.88 -11.04 2.43
CA THR A 152 1.39 -12.36 2.05
C THR A 152 2.06 -13.44 2.92
N PRO A 153 1.40 -14.57 3.20
CA PRO A 153 1.99 -15.66 3.95
C PRO A 153 3.36 -16.12 3.44
N SER A 154 3.54 -16.18 2.13
CA SER A 154 4.82 -16.57 1.52
C SER A 154 5.93 -15.54 1.74
N ALA A 155 5.62 -14.23 1.69
CA ALA A 155 6.60 -13.19 1.99
C ALA A 155 6.98 -13.17 3.48
N PHE A 156 5.99 -13.37 4.37
CA PHE A 156 6.27 -13.45 5.80
C PHE A 156 7.11 -14.67 6.19
N LYS A 157 6.92 -15.80 5.51
CA LYS A 157 7.77 -16.97 5.70
C LYS A 157 9.25 -16.65 5.44
N GLN A 158 9.56 -15.91 4.37
CA GLN A 158 10.93 -15.47 4.10
C GLN A 158 11.47 -14.52 5.19
N LEU A 159 10.61 -13.67 5.75
CA LEU A 159 10.97 -12.80 6.86
C LEU A 159 11.31 -13.61 8.13
N ILE A 160 10.54 -14.67 8.42
CA ILE A 160 10.80 -15.58 9.54
C ILE A 160 12.18 -16.24 9.41
N GLU A 161 12.65 -16.54 8.20
CA GLU A 161 13.94 -17.19 7.96
C GLU A 161 15.14 -16.29 8.31
N VAL A 162 15.00 -14.97 8.12
CA VAL A 162 16.05 -13.98 8.41
C VAL A 162 15.94 -13.35 9.81
N ASP A 163 14.84 -13.57 10.50
CA ASP A 163 14.61 -13.10 11.85
C ASP A 163 15.53 -13.79 12.85
N ASN A 164 16.47 -13.06 13.43
CA ASN A 164 17.56 -13.62 14.25
C ASN A 164 17.48 -13.28 15.75
N ARG A 165 16.35 -12.93 16.31
CA ARG A 165 16.12 -12.67 17.76
C ARG A 165 16.98 -11.59 18.43
N SER A 166 18.07 -11.16 17.81
CA SER A 166 18.96 -10.17 18.43
C SER A 166 18.39 -8.77 18.42
N ASP A 167 17.41 -8.56 17.54
CA ASP A 167 16.82 -7.25 17.29
C ASP A 167 15.34 -7.29 17.71
N GLU A 168 14.91 -6.27 18.45
CA GLU A 168 13.52 -6.15 18.85
C GLU A 168 12.70 -5.44 17.76
N LEU A 169 11.76 -6.17 17.16
CA LEU A 169 10.75 -5.58 16.28
C LEU A 169 9.69 -4.83 17.08
N SER A 170 9.37 -3.61 16.64
CA SER A 170 8.31 -2.78 17.24
C SER A 170 6.89 -3.17 16.81
N LEU A 171 6.73 -4.30 16.12
CA LEU A 171 5.46 -4.75 15.55
C LEU A 171 4.36 -4.92 16.59
N ARG A 172 3.21 -4.33 16.32
CA ARG A 172 1.94 -4.54 17.02
C ARG A 172 1.09 -5.57 16.30
N PHE A 173 1.05 -5.47 14.96
CA PHE A 173 0.23 -6.31 14.09
C PHE A 173 1.04 -6.81 12.91
N VAL A 174 0.77 -8.05 12.53
CA VAL A 174 1.09 -8.64 11.23
C VAL A 174 -0.23 -9.09 10.60
N ILE A 175 -0.62 -8.44 9.51
CA ILE A 175 -1.90 -8.68 8.83
C ILE A 175 -1.62 -9.44 7.54
N PHE A 176 -2.27 -10.58 7.37
CA PHE A 176 -2.10 -11.44 6.22
C PHE A 176 -3.19 -11.25 5.17
N GLY A 177 -2.81 -11.35 3.90
CA GLY A 177 -3.74 -11.29 2.79
C GLY A 177 -3.16 -11.88 1.52
N GLY A 178 -4.03 -12.09 0.53
CA GLY A 178 -3.64 -12.51 -0.82
C GLY A 178 -3.41 -14.01 -1.03
N GLU A 179 -3.13 -14.77 0.02
CA GLU A 179 -2.84 -16.19 -0.04
C GLU A 179 -3.48 -16.93 1.15
N ALA A 180 -3.65 -18.24 1.04
CA ALA A 180 -4.06 -19.06 2.17
C ALA A 180 -2.93 -19.18 3.20
N LEU A 181 -3.24 -18.95 4.47
CA LEU A 181 -2.28 -19.04 5.56
C LEU A 181 -2.10 -20.49 6.01
N ASP A 182 -0.84 -20.98 5.95
CA ASP A 182 -0.45 -22.22 6.58
C ASP A 182 0.07 -21.95 8.00
N PHE A 183 -0.72 -22.34 9.00
CA PHE A 183 -0.36 -22.15 10.41
C PHE A 183 0.91 -22.91 10.83
N THR A 184 1.28 -24.00 10.14
CA THR A 184 2.50 -24.73 10.44
C THR A 184 3.75 -23.91 10.09
N ALA A 185 3.67 -23.06 9.08
CA ALA A 185 4.74 -22.15 8.69
C ALA A 185 5.02 -21.05 9.73
N LEU A 186 4.07 -20.77 10.63
CA LEU A 186 4.21 -19.77 11.70
C LEU A 186 4.85 -20.32 12.98
N GLN A 187 5.02 -21.63 13.11
CA GLN A 187 5.60 -22.25 14.32
C GLN A 187 6.97 -21.65 14.72
N PRO A 188 7.94 -21.42 13.81
CA PRO A 188 9.21 -20.80 14.16
C PRO A 188 9.05 -19.38 14.69
N TRP A 189 8.07 -18.62 14.19
CA TRP A 189 7.75 -17.29 14.69
C TRP A 189 7.22 -17.35 16.13
N PHE A 190 6.20 -18.17 16.38
CA PHE A 190 5.63 -18.33 17.73
C PHE A 190 6.64 -18.84 18.75
N ALA A 191 7.54 -19.73 18.33
CA ALA A 191 8.61 -20.23 19.21
C ALA A 191 9.59 -19.11 19.63
N ARG A 192 9.74 -18.07 18.81
CA ARG A 192 10.63 -16.92 19.05
C ARG A 192 9.95 -15.76 19.77
N HIS A 193 8.77 -15.38 19.33
CA HIS A 193 8.07 -14.17 19.76
C HIS A 193 6.89 -14.42 20.68
N GLY A 194 6.45 -15.69 20.82
CA GLY A 194 5.21 -16.01 21.53
C GLY A 194 3.96 -15.70 20.71
N ASP A 195 2.81 -15.71 21.36
CA ASP A 195 1.50 -15.56 20.75
C ASP A 195 0.79 -14.23 21.08
N ARG A 196 1.44 -13.37 21.87
CA ARG A 196 0.80 -12.15 22.39
C ARG A 196 1.15 -10.89 21.61
N ARG A 197 2.38 -10.79 21.12
CA ARG A 197 2.85 -9.60 20.42
C ARG A 197 4.02 -9.93 19.48
N PRO A 198 3.93 -9.58 18.18
CA PRO A 198 2.79 -8.95 17.51
C PRO A 198 1.56 -9.86 17.43
N GLN A 199 0.39 -9.26 17.31
CA GLN A 199 -0.83 -10.00 16.99
C GLN A 199 -0.82 -10.35 15.49
N LEU A 200 -0.97 -11.63 15.18
CA LEU A 200 -1.11 -12.14 13.81
C LEU A 200 -2.59 -12.22 13.45
N VAL A 201 -2.99 -11.63 12.30
CA VAL A 201 -4.39 -11.48 11.88
C VAL A 201 -4.57 -11.94 10.43
#